data_80bd8fd17de46898fb58e4c2fb28bf9f
#
_entry.id   80bd8fd17de46898fb58e4c2fb28bf9f
#
_cell.length_a   1.000
_cell.length_b   1.000
_cell.length_c   1.000
_cell.angle_alpha   90.00
_cell.angle_beta   90.00
_cell.angle_gamma   90.00
#
_symmetry.space_group_name_H-M   'P 1'
#
loop_
_entity.id
_entity.type
_entity.pdbx_description
1 polymer ?
#
loop_
_entity_poly.entity_id
_entity_poly.type
_entity_poly.pdbx_seq_one_letter_code
_entity_poly.pdbx_strand_id
1 'polypeptide(L)'
;MPEKQLFSFAEYKAQDAERIGYSNYSYWKSVWQNFLKKKSAVFMAIVFVLLFIFTFVAVKISRFDANNLRIDTKLMFTSPNKEFWFGTDNLGRDYWSQVWSATRTSILLSVLVSLGQIFVGVCIGLVWGYVRKLDRFFTELYNFIDNIPTIIYMTLIALMIGKSTLIMGIAMVAFYWLGTARNVRNLVFMYRDREYNLASRCLGTPLMRILGRNIFPYLVSVIILRLAL
;
A
#
# COMPACT_ATOMS: atom_id res chain seq x y z
N MET A 1 -47.42 -18.22 42.78
CA MET A 1 -46.83 -17.66 41.55
C MET A 1 -46.29 -18.83 40.75
N PRO A 2 -46.71 -19.06 39.52
CA PRO A 2 -46.21 -20.18 38.73
C PRO A 2 -44.73 -19.93 38.38
N GLU A 3 -43.86 -20.89 38.69
CA GLU A 3 -42.50 -20.93 38.24
C GLU A 3 -42.48 -20.84 36.70
N LYS A 4 -41.99 -19.76 36.18
CA LYS A 4 -41.68 -19.64 34.75
C LYS A 4 -40.63 -20.71 34.45
N GLN A 5 -40.99 -21.72 33.66
CA GLN A 5 -40.03 -22.66 33.08
C GLN A 5 -38.98 -21.84 32.31
N LEU A 6 -37.82 -21.67 32.92
CA LEU A 6 -36.70 -20.92 32.35
C LEU A 6 -36.04 -21.63 31.15
N PHE A 7 -36.37 -22.95 30.99
CA PHE A 7 -35.85 -23.76 29.89
C PHE A 7 -37.02 -24.61 29.34
N SER A 8 -37.32 -24.45 28.06
CA SER A 8 -38.15 -25.38 27.29
C SER A 8 -37.29 -26.05 26.23
N PHE A 9 -37.48 -27.34 25.99
CA PHE A 9 -36.83 -28.02 24.89
C PHE A 9 -37.28 -27.38 23.57
N ALA A 10 -36.32 -26.97 22.72
CA ALA A 10 -36.63 -26.51 21.38
C ALA A 10 -37.24 -27.68 20.58
N GLU A 11 -38.34 -27.45 19.86
CA GLU A 11 -38.89 -28.45 18.95
C GLU A 11 -37.85 -28.84 17.90
N TYR A 12 -37.52 -30.13 17.85
CA TYR A 12 -36.60 -30.66 16.86
C TYR A 12 -37.27 -30.67 15.49
N LYS A 13 -36.90 -29.73 14.62
CA LYS A 13 -37.28 -29.71 13.20
C LYS A 13 -36.16 -30.34 12.40
N ALA A 14 -36.37 -31.56 11.90
CA ALA A 14 -35.38 -32.29 11.09
C ALA A 14 -34.87 -31.47 9.87
N GLN A 15 -35.71 -30.61 9.32
CA GLN A 15 -35.32 -29.71 8.22
C GLN A 15 -34.33 -28.63 8.62
N ASP A 16 -34.27 -28.22 9.89
CA ASP A 16 -33.33 -27.19 10.38
C ASP A 16 -32.01 -27.82 10.85
N ALA A 17 -31.99 -29.11 11.19
CA ALA A 17 -30.80 -29.84 11.60
C ALA A 17 -29.81 -30.09 10.43
N GLU A 18 -30.33 -30.22 9.20
CA GLU A 18 -29.50 -30.38 8.00
C GLU A 18 -29.11 -29.07 7.32
N ARG A 19 -29.73 -27.95 7.71
CA ARG A 19 -29.29 -26.64 7.25
C ARG A 19 -28.02 -26.23 7.98
N ILE A 20 -26.88 -26.65 7.45
CA ILE A 20 -25.61 -25.96 7.71
C ILE A 20 -25.80 -24.54 7.18
N GLY A 21 -26.20 -23.63 8.06
CA GLY A 21 -26.29 -22.22 7.74
C GLY A 21 -24.89 -21.74 7.35
N TYR A 22 -24.55 -21.83 6.07
CA TYR A 22 -23.39 -21.12 5.56
C TYR A 22 -23.58 -19.65 5.94
N SER A 23 -22.81 -19.20 6.89
CA SER A 23 -22.79 -17.77 7.19
C SER A 23 -22.36 -17.06 5.91
N ASN A 24 -23.28 -16.33 5.28
CA ASN A 24 -23.00 -15.43 4.16
C ASN A 24 -22.15 -14.23 4.64
N TYR A 25 -21.10 -14.55 5.40
CA TYR A 25 -20.21 -13.56 5.99
C TYR A 25 -19.20 -13.12 4.93
N SER A 26 -19.54 -12.06 4.23
CA SER A 26 -18.58 -11.41 3.33
C SER A 26 -17.60 -10.61 4.18
N TYR A 27 -16.33 -11.04 4.21
CA TYR A 27 -15.23 -10.34 4.88
C TYR A 27 -15.19 -8.85 4.52
N TRP A 28 -15.25 -8.52 3.24
CA TRP A 28 -15.21 -7.14 2.76
C TRP A 28 -16.41 -6.30 3.20
N LYS A 29 -17.59 -6.88 3.22
CA LYS A 29 -18.81 -6.22 3.72
C LYS A 29 -18.67 -5.89 5.21
N SER A 30 -18.12 -6.79 5.99
CA SER A 30 -17.89 -6.58 7.42
C SER A 30 -16.83 -5.50 7.67
N VAL A 31 -15.72 -5.53 6.93
CA VAL A 31 -14.66 -4.50 7.00
C VAL A 31 -15.25 -3.13 6.71
N TRP A 32 -16.03 -3.00 5.63
CA TRP A 32 -16.67 -1.74 5.24
C TRP A 32 -17.67 -1.24 6.28
N GLN A 33 -18.53 -2.12 6.80
CA GLN A 33 -19.48 -1.76 7.85
C GLN A 33 -18.78 -1.32 9.14
N ASN A 34 -17.71 -2.00 9.54
CA ASN A 34 -16.95 -1.64 10.74
C ASN A 34 -16.17 -0.33 10.54
N PHE A 35 -15.69 -0.06 9.34
CA PHE A 35 -15.07 1.22 9.00
C PHE A 35 -16.08 2.37 9.12
N LEU A 36 -17.27 2.23 8.52
CA LEU A 36 -18.32 3.26 8.57
C LEU A 36 -18.83 3.54 9.98
N LYS A 37 -18.79 2.57 10.89
CA LYS A 37 -19.15 2.76 12.30
C LYS A 37 -18.16 3.67 13.05
N LYS A 38 -16.92 3.77 12.58
CA LYS A 38 -15.89 4.63 13.21
C LYS A 38 -15.91 6.03 12.60
N LYS A 39 -16.68 6.94 13.19
CA LYS A 39 -16.85 8.32 12.71
C LYS A 39 -15.52 9.06 12.49
N SER A 40 -14.54 8.89 13.38
CA SER A 40 -13.21 9.48 13.23
C SER A 40 -12.47 8.96 12.00
N ALA A 41 -12.54 7.65 11.72
CA ALA A 41 -11.91 7.08 10.54
C ALA A 41 -12.56 7.59 9.24
N VAL A 42 -13.89 7.69 9.23
CA VAL A 42 -14.63 8.24 8.08
C VAL A 42 -14.26 9.71 7.86
N PHE A 43 -14.22 10.52 8.93
CA PHE A 43 -13.81 11.92 8.84
C PHE A 43 -12.40 12.07 8.27
N MET A 44 -11.42 11.31 8.79
CA MET A 44 -10.05 11.35 8.29
C MET A 44 -9.95 10.90 6.82
N ALA A 45 -10.72 9.88 6.43
CA ALA A 45 -10.77 9.44 5.03
C ALA A 45 -11.33 10.51 4.10
N ILE A 46 -12.38 11.23 4.53
CA ILE A 46 -12.94 12.35 3.76
C ILE A 46 -11.91 13.47 3.61
N VAL A 47 -11.25 13.86 4.71
CA VAL A 47 -10.20 14.89 4.68
C VAL A 47 -9.07 14.48 3.73
N PHE A 48 -8.63 13.23 3.79
CA PHE A 48 -7.59 12.70 2.91
C PHE A 48 -8.01 12.77 1.43
N VAL A 49 -9.22 12.32 1.10
CA VAL A 49 -9.75 12.39 -0.27
C VAL A 49 -9.88 13.83 -0.76
N LEU A 50 -10.35 14.73 0.08
CA LEU A 50 -10.44 16.15 -0.26
C LEU A 50 -9.07 16.77 -0.53
N LEU A 51 -8.06 16.49 0.31
CA LEU A 51 -6.69 16.95 0.09
C LEU A 51 -6.09 16.36 -1.17
N PHE A 52 -6.35 15.08 -1.44
CA PHE A 52 -5.89 14.42 -2.66
C PHE A 52 -6.48 15.10 -3.90
N ILE A 53 -7.78 15.30 -3.95
CA ILE A 53 -8.46 16.01 -5.05
C ILE A 53 -7.94 17.44 -5.16
N PHE A 54 -7.83 18.13 -4.03
CA PHE A 54 -7.34 19.51 -3.98
C PHE A 54 -5.94 19.66 -4.58
N THR A 55 -5.04 18.71 -4.36
CA THR A 55 -3.69 18.72 -4.94
C THR A 55 -3.71 18.82 -6.49
N PHE A 56 -4.63 18.09 -7.13
CA PHE A 56 -4.75 18.15 -8.59
C PHE A 56 -5.48 19.40 -9.10
N VAL A 57 -6.42 19.90 -8.32
CA VAL A 57 -7.19 21.12 -8.64
C VAL A 57 -6.32 22.37 -8.42
N ALA A 58 -5.56 22.42 -7.33
CA ALA A 58 -4.72 23.56 -6.97
C ALA A 58 -3.68 23.89 -8.04
N VAL A 59 -3.11 22.86 -8.69
CA VAL A 59 -2.19 23.07 -9.83
C VAL A 59 -2.89 23.70 -11.03
N LYS A 60 -4.18 23.37 -11.26
CA LYS A 60 -4.94 23.95 -12.39
C LYS A 60 -5.45 25.37 -12.12
N ILE A 61 -5.70 25.69 -10.85
CA ILE A 61 -6.15 27.03 -10.43
C ILE A 61 -4.95 27.99 -10.35
N SER A 62 -3.75 27.46 -10.23
CA SER A 62 -2.54 28.27 -10.18
C SER A 62 -2.43 29.15 -11.42
N ARG A 63 -2.18 30.43 -11.19
CA ARG A 63 -1.97 31.43 -12.27
C ARG A 63 -0.60 31.32 -12.89
N PHE A 64 0.33 30.70 -12.19
CA PHE A 64 1.74 30.61 -12.57
C PHE A 64 2.12 29.16 -12.85
N ASP A 65 2.87 28.96 -13.91
CA ASP A 65 3.41 27.62 -14.25
C ASP A 65 4.61 27.33 -13.34
N ALA A 66 4.51 26.28 -12.52
CA ALA A 66 5.58 25.84 -11.64
C ALA A 66 6.86 25.41 -12.40
N ASN A 67 6.71 25.04 -13.69
CA ASN A 67 7.85 24.66 -14.55
C ASN A 67 8.50 25.88 -15.24
N ASN A 68 7.93 27.07 -15.09
CA ASN A 68 8.50 28.25 -15.68
C ASN A 68 9.78 28.64 -14.93
N LEU A 69 10.91 28.44 -15.59
CA LEU A 69 12.24 28.75 -15.07
C LEU A 69 12.60 30.26 -15.18
N ARG A 70 11.63 31.14 -15.46
CA ARG A 70 11.89 32.58 -15.45
C ARG A 70 12.31 33.01 -14.04
N ILE A 71 13.55 33.50 -13.96
CA ILE A 71 14.08 34.14 -12.76
C ILE A 71 13.71 35.60 -12.86
N ASP A 72 12.89 36.09 -11.91
CA ASP A 72 12.59 37.50 -11.79
C ASP A 72 13.19 38.05 -10.48
N THR A 73 14.33 38.67 -10.60
CA THR A 73 15.07 39.24 -9.46
C THR A 73 14.29 40.31 -8.70
N LYS A 74 13.30 40.98 -9.35
CA LYS A 74 12.45 41.97 -8.70
C LYS A 74 11.41 41.38 -7.79
N LEU A 75 11.04 40.12 -8.03
CA LEU A 75 10.01 39.41 -7.26
C LEU A 75 10.60 38.44 -6.21
N MET A 76 11.93 38.44 -6.05
CA MET A 76 12.59 37.57 -5.04
C MET A 76 12.07 37.91 -3.64
N PHE A 77 11.75 36.85 -2.87
CA PHE A 77 11.29 36.95 -1.47
C PHE A 77 10.14 37.92 -1.24
N THR A 78 9.26 38.08 -2.23
CA THR A 78 8.04 38.89 -2.08
C THR A 78 7.14 38.23 -1.04
N SER A 79 6.69 39.00 -0.04
CA SER A 79 5.79 38.53 1.00
C SER A 79 4.43 38.11 0.43
N PRO A 80 3.67 37.22 1.11
CA PRO A 80 2.32 36.83 0.72
C PRO A 80 1.42 38.04 0.45
N ASN A 81 0.74 38.04 -0.68
CA ASN A 81 -0.15 39.10 -1.13
C ASN A 81 -1.29 38.51 -1.98
N LYS A 82 -2.16 39.39 -2.55
CA LYS A 82 -3.32 38.97 -3.35
C LYS A 82 -2.92 38.25 -4.66
N GLU A 83 -1.73 38.48 -5.18
CA GLU A 83 -1.21 37.86 -6.39
C GLU A 83 -0.44 36.58 -6.06
N PHE A 84 0.44 36.63 -5.08
CA PHE A 84 1.27 35.54 -4.60
C PHE A 84 0.79 35.09 -3.20
N TRP A 85 -0.09 34.10 -3.14
CA TRP A 85 -0.74 33.70 -1.89
C TRP A 85 0.24 33.20 -0.82
N PHE A 86 1.31 32.52 -1.23
CA PHE A 86 2.39 32.06 -0.35
C PHE A 86 3.69 32.87 -0.54
N GLY A 87 3.59 34.00 -1.26
CA GLY A 87 4.77 34.79 -1.64
C GLY A 87 5.59 34.09 -2.73
N THR A 88 6.84 34.53 -2.90
CA THR A 88 7.76 34.02 -3.90
C THR A 88 9.04 33.48 -3.27
N ASP A 89 9.71 32.59 -4.00
CA ASP A 89 10.98 31.98 -3.59
C ASP A 89 12.18 32.88 -3.91
N ASN A 90 13.39 32.35 -3.69
CA ASN A 90 14.66 32.99 -3.98
C ASN A 90 14.96 33.21 -5.47
N LEU A 91 14.10 32.75 -6.35
CA LEU A 91 14.18 32.94 -7.81
C LEU A 91 13.01 33.80 -8.33
N GLY A 92 12.17 34.33 -7.42
CA GLY A 92 10.98 35.11 -7.78
C GLY A 92 9.81 34.29 -8.29
N ARG A 93 9.80 32.95 -8.06
CA ARG A 93 8.73 32.07 -8.52
C ARG A 93 7.63 31.95 -7.48
N ASP A 94 6.38 31.83 -7.93
CA ASP A 94 5.21 31.66 -7.05
C ASP A 94 5.33 30.38 -6.22
N TYR A 95 5.36 30.55 -4.90
CA TYR A 95 5.56 29.44 -3.96
C TYR A 95 4.34 28.51 -3.86
N TRP A 96 3.12 29.05 -4.04
CA TRP A 96 1.90 28.24 -4.09
C TRP A 96 1.96 27.21 -5.23
N SER A 97 2.27 27.67 -6.44
CA SER A 97 2.36 26.81 -7.61
C SER A 97 3.40 25.71 -7.47
N GLN A 98 4.56 26.04 -6.87
CA GLN A 98 5.63 25.08 -6.64
C GLN A 98 5.24 24.01 -5.63
N VAL A 99 4.66 24.41 -4.48
CA VAL A 99 4.25 23.47 -3.43
C VAL A 99 3.24 22.45 -3.98
N TRP A 100 2.20 22.90 -4.67
CA TRP A 100 1.17 21.99 -5.17
C TRP A 100 1.64 21.14 -6.36
N SER A 101 2.49 21.68 -7.23
CA SER A 101 3.10 20.92 -8.31
C SER A 101 4.05 19.83 -7.76
N ALA A 102 4.88 20.19 -6.79
CA ALA A 102 5.76 19.22 -6.12
C ALA A 102 4.95 18.13 -5.38
N THR A 103 3.89 18.53 -4.66
CA THR A 103 2.99 17.59 -3.97
C THR A 103 2.33 16.61 -4.95
N ARG A 104 1.82 17.10 -6.08
CA ARG A 104 1.27 16.25 -7.14
C ARG A 104 2.30 15.24 -7.65
N THR A 105 3.51 15.70 -7.94
CA THR A 105 4.59 14.83 -8.43
C THR A 105 4.98 13.79 -7.39
N SER A 106 5.07 14.17 -6.11
CA SER A 106 5.38 13.26 -5.01
C SER A 106 4.30 12.20 -4.81
N ILE A 107 3.03 12.59 -4.88
CA ILE A 107 1.91 11.63 -4.76
C ILE A 107 1.94 10.62 -5.92
N LEU A 108 2.10 11.09 -7.15
CA LEU A 108 2.16 10.20 -8.33
C LEU A 108 3.36 9.24 -8.24
N LEU A 109 4.52 9.76 -7.82
CA LEU A 109 5.70 8.93 -7.61
C LEU A 109 5.48 7.90 -6.51
N SER A 110 4.93 8.29 -5.37
CA SER A 110 4.65 7.39 -4.25
C SER A 110 3.70 6.25 -4.65
N VAL A 111 2.61 6.57 -5.38
CA VAL A 111 1.66 5.56 -5.87
C VAL A 111 2.35 4.60 -6.83
N LEU A 112 3.11 5.10 -7.78
CA LEU A 112 3.86 4.27 -8.75
C LEU A 112 4.83 3.34 -8.04
N VAL A 113 5.64 3.87 -7.12
CA VAL A 113 6.64 3.09 -6.38
C VAL A 113 5.96 2.06 -5.48
N SER A 114 4.92 2.45 -4.72
CA SER A 114 4.22 1.55 -3.81
C SER A 114 3.54 0.40 -4.56
N LEU A 115 2.84 0.68 -5.65
CA LEU A 115 2.21 -0.36 -6.47
C LEU A 115 3.26 -1.28 -7.10
N GLY A 116 4.34 -0.72 -7.64
CA GLY A 116 5.42 -1.49 -8.25
C GLY A 116 6.11 -2.41 -7.25
N GLN A 117 6.54 -1.88 -6.10
CA GLN A 117 7.23 -2.68 -5.07
C GLN A 117 6.31 -3.74 -4.45
N ILE A 118 5.02 -3.45 -4.26
CA ILE A 118 4.08 -4.43 -3.72
C ILE A 118 3.84 -5.54 -4.75
N PHE A 119 3.58 -5.19 -6.01
CA PHE A 119 3.36 -6.19 -7.04
C PHE A 119 4.54 -7.16 -7.17
N VAL A 120 5.74 -6.63 -7.36
CA VAL A 120 6.97 -7.45 -7.49
C VAL A 120 7.27 -8.19 -6.18
N GLY A 121 7.20 -7.48 -5.05
CA GLY A 121 7.52 -8.03 -3.73
C GLY A 121 6.57 -9.14 -3.30
N VAL A 122 5.27 -9.01 -3.57
CA VAL A 122 4.29 -10.05 -3.26
C VAL A 122 4.50 -11.28 -4.14
N CYS A 123 4.65 -11.11 -5.45
CA CYS A 123 4.86 -12.22 -6.38
C CYS A 123 6.11 -13.03 -5.99
N ILE A 124 7.23 -12.34 -5.78
CA ILE A 124 8.48 -13.01 -5.42
C ILE A 124 8.44 -13.53 -3.98
N GLY A 125 7.90 -12.78 -3.04
CA GLY A 125 7.82 -13.16 -1.63
C GLY A 125 6.96 -14.41 -1.38
N LEU A 126 5.87 -14.60 -2.13
CA LEU A 126 5.06 -15.81 -2.10
C LEU A 126 5.88 -17.05 -2.51
N VAL A 127 6.61 -16.95 -3.62
CA VAL A 127 7.46 -18.05 -4.12
C VAL A 127 8.65 -18.28 -3.18
N TRP A 128 9.32 -17.22 -2.78
CA TRP A 128 10.44 -17.27 -1.84
C TRP A 128 10.06 -17.96 -0.50
N GLY A 129 8.94 -17.54 0.11
CA GLY A 129 8.49 -18.12 1.38
C GLY A 129 8.04 -19.58 1.29
N TYR A 130 7.54 -20.00 0.12
CA TYR A 130 7.04 -21.34 -0.05
C TYR A 130 8.13 -22.34 -0.48
N VAL A 131 9.02 -21.96 -1.40
CA VAL A 131 10.06 -22.83 -1.98
C VAL A 131 11.33 -22.76 -1.15
N ARG A 132 11.54 -23.76 -0.28
CA ARG A 132 12.68 -23.81 0.65
C ARG A 132 14.05 -23.67 -0.02
N LYS A 133 14.20 -24.18 -1.25
CA LYS A 133 15.47 -24.10 -2.00
C LYS A 133 15.87 -22.67 -2.37
N LEU A 134 14.89 -21.79 -2.56
CA LEU A 134 15.13 -20.38 -2.92
C LEU A 134 15.37 -19.50 -1.68
N ASP A 135 15.05 -19.99 -0.49
CA ASP A 135 15.11 -19.19 0.73
C ASP A 135 16.52 -18.68 1.02
N ARG A 136 17.53 -19.55 0.90
CA ARG A 136 18.92 -19.16 1.14
C ARG A 136 19.39 -18.10 0.15
N PHE A 137 19.13 -18.28 -1.14
CA PHE A 137 19.55 -17.35 -2.18
C PHE A 137 18.94 -15.95 -1.97
N PHE A 138 17.62 -15.87 -1.81
CA PHE A 138 16.97 -14.57 -1.61
C PHE A 138 17.28 -13.92 -0.26
N THR A 139 17.55 -14.71 0.78
CA THR A 139 17.98 -14.18 2.08
C THR A 139 19.37 -13.56 1.98
N GLU A 140 20.31 -14.20 1.30
CA GLU A 140 21.64 -13.65 1.09
C GLU A 140 21.61 -12.41 0.19
N LEU A 141 20.80 -12.43 -0.89
CA LEU A 141 20.57 -11.27 -1.75
C LEU A 141 19.98 -10.08 -0.97
N TYR A 142 18.96 -10.35 -0.15
CA TYR A 142 18.37 -9.32 0.72
C TYR A 142 19.43 -8.71 1.64
N ASN A 143 20.18 -9.55 2.36
CA ASN A 143 21.20 -9.09 3.31
C ASN A 143 22.30 -8.29 2.60
N PHE A 144 22.70 -8.69 1.40
CA PHE A 144 23.68 -7.95 0.63
C PHE A 144 23.22 -6.55 0.27
N ILE A 145 21.98 -6.41 -0.22
CA ILE A 145 21.42 -5.12 -0.64
C ILE A 145 21.07 -4.25 0.57
N ASP A 146 20.48 -4.83 1.63
CA ASP A 146 20.02 -4.12 2.83
C ASP A 146 21.20 -3.49 3.62
N ASN A 147 22.41 -4.07 3.51
CA ASN A 147 23.60 -3.51 4.13
C ASN A 147 24.14 -2.25 3.42
N ILE A 148 23.68 -1.95 2.21
CA ILE A 148 24.08 -0.74 1.49
C ILE A 148 23.09 0.37 1.81
N PRO A 149 23.52 1.51 2.41
CA PRO A 149 22.60 2.62 2.65
C PRO A 149 21.91 3.08 1.36
N THR A 150 20.59 3.17 1.41
CA THR A 150 19.74 3.53 0.26
C THR A 150 20.20 4.80 -0.46
N ILE A 151 20.66 5.80 0.30
CA ILE A 151 21.10 7.09 -0.24
C ILE A 151 22.29 6.92 -1.19
N ILE A 152 23.17 5.96 -0.96
CA ILE A 152 24.37 5.75 -1.78
C ILE A 152 23.98 5.31 -3.19
N TYR A 153 23.22 4.20 -3.32
CA TYR A 153 22.86 3.72 -4.66
C TYR A 153 21.86 4.63 -5.36
N MET A 154 20.95 5.31 -4.64
CA MET A 154 20.07 6.31 -5.25
C MET A 154 20.83 7.50 -5.78
N THR A 155 21.84 7.98 -5.05
CA THR A 155 22.71 9.08 -5.52
C THR A 155 23.51 8.67 -6.75
N LEU A 156 24.09 7.45 -6.75
CA LEU A 156 24.83 6.94 -7.91
C LEU A 156 23.94 6.83 -9.15
N ILE A 157 22.72 6.32 -9.01
CA ILE A 157 21.76 6.23 -10.12
C ILE A 157 21.41 7.63 -10.64
N ALA A 158 21.15 8.58 -9.74
CA ALA A 158 20.87 9.96 -10.12
C ALA A 158 22.02 10.63 -10.88
N LEU A 159 23.26 10.33 -10.53
CA LEU A 159 24.46 10.86 -11.19
C LEU A 159 24.75 10.18 -12.53
N MET A 160 24.57 8.86 -12.63
CA MET A 160 24.95 8.08 -13.82
C MET A 160 23.86 8.05 -14.89
N ILE A 161 22.60 7.95 -14.49
CA ILE A 161 21.48 7.74 -15.41
C ILE A 161 20.64 9.01 -15.56
N GLY A 162 20.50 9.78 -14.49
CA GLY A 162 19.77 11.04 -14.48
C GLY A 162 18.81 11.19 -13.31
N LYS A 163 18.32 12.43 -13.12
CA LYS A 163 17.49 12.86 -11.99
C LYS A 163 15.98 12.92 -12.32
N SER A 164 15.57 12.34 -13.43
CA SER A 164 14.15 12.36 -13.82
C SER A 164 13.32 11.59 -12.79
N THR A 165 12.12 12.08 -12.48
CA THR A 165 11.17 11.46 -11.55
C THR A 165 10.87 10.00 -11.92
N LEU A 166 10.76 9.72 -13.23
CA LEU A 166 10.50 8.37 -13.71
C LEU A 166 11.68 7.43 -13.44
N ILE A 167 12.92 7.88 -13.75
CA ILE A 167 14.15 7.10 -13.50
C ILE A 167 14.27 6.78 -12.02
N MET A 168 14.07 7.77 -11.15
CA MET A 168 14.13 7.58 -9.71
C MET A 168 13.03 6.64 -9.21
N GLY A 169 11.82 6.74 -9.77
CA GLY A 169 10.72 5.83 -9.44
C GLY A 169 11.01 4.38 -9.81
N ILE A 170 11.53 4.12 -11.00
CA ILE A 170 11.94 2.78 -11.43
C ILE A 170 13.07 2.24 -10.56
N ALA A 171 14.07 3.07 -10.24
CA ALA A 171 15.15 2.70 -9.35
C ALA A 171 14.64 2.32 -7.95
N MET A 172 13.71 3.10 -7.38
CA MET A 172 13.09 2.76 -6.10
C MET A 172 12.36 1.43 -6.15
N VAL A 173 11.57 1.17 -7.20
CA VAL A 173 10.89 -0.13 -7.37
C VAL A 173 11.91 -1.26 -7.45
N ALA A 174 13.00 -1.08 -8.20
CA ALA A 174 14.03 -2.09 -8.42
C ALA A 174 14.74 -2.55 -7.14
N PHE A 175 14.77 -1.73 -6.09
CA PHE A 175 15.40 -2.08 -4.82
C PHE A 175 14.40 -2.33 -3.68
N TYR A 176 13.31 -1.57 -3.59
CA TYR A 176 12.40 -1.62 -2.44
C TYR A 176 11.49 -2.85 -2.42
N TRP A 177 11.30 -3.55 -3.55
CA TRP A 177 10.52 -4.78 -3.58
C TRP A 177 11.08 -5.88 -2.66
N LEU A 178 12.42 -5.89 -2.44
CA LEU A 178 13.09 -6.88 -1.59
C LEU A 178 12.57 -6.87 -0.15
N GLY A 179 12.42 -5.68 0.45
CA GLY A 179 11.85 -5.54 1.80
C GLY A 179 10.41 -6.03 1.88
N THR A 180 9.60 -5.72 0.85
CA THR A 180 8.23 -6.22 0.74
C THR A 180 8.20 -7.74 0.58
N ALA A 181 9.05 -8.29 -0.28
CA ALA A 181 9.16 -9.74 -0.50
C ALA A 181 9.56 -10.48 0.78
N ARG A 182 10.52 -9.96 1.56
CA ARG A 182 10.92 -10.54 2.85
C ARG A 182 9.76 -10.58 3.85
N ASN A 183 8.96 -9.51 3.94
CA ASN A 183 7.79 -9.51 4.81
C ASN A 183 6.74 -10.54 4.38
N VAL A 184 6.45 -10.61 3.08
CA VAL A 184 5.54 -11.62 2.52
C VAL A 184 6.08 -13.03 2.76
N ARG A 185 7.37 -13.28 2.53
CA ARG A 185 8.04 -14.54 2.83
C ARG A 185 7.82 -14.97 4.29
N ASN A 186 8.01 -14.06 5.25
CA ASN A 186 7.82 -14.36 6.67
C ASN A 186 6.37 -14.76 6.98
N LEU A 187 5.39 -14.08 6.38
CA LEU A 187 3.98 -14.43 6.51
C LEU A 187 3.68 -15.79 5.86
N VAL A 188 4.25 -16.07 4.68
CA VAL A 188 4.10 -17.37 4.03
C VAL A 188 4.63 -18.51 4.93
N PHE A 189 5.73 -18.31 5.64
CA PHE A 189 6.24 -19.29 6.59
C PHE A 189 5.25 -19.62 7.70
N MET A 190 4.46 -18.66 8.18
CA MET A 190 3.44 -18.89 9.20
C MET A 190 2.26 -19.72 8.71
N TYR A 191 1.94 -19.62 7.41
CA TYR A 191 0.76 -20.27 6.83
C TYR A 191 1.08 -21.56 6.05
N ARG A 192 2.27 -21.69 5.48
CA ARG A 192 2.60 -22.78 4.55
C ARG A 192 2.49 -24.17 5.16
N ASP A 193 2.83 -24.33 6.44
CA ASP A 193 2.86 -25.60 7.14
C ASP A 193 1.60 -25.85 8.00
N ARG A 194 0.54 -25.05 7.80
CA ARG A 194 -0.78 -25.29 8.39
C ARG A 194 -1.41 -26.58 7.85
N GLU A 195 -2.18 -27.27 8.69
CA GLU A 195 -2.75 -28.59 8.42
C GLU A 195 -3.52 -28.65 7.08
N TYR A 196 -4.36 -27.64 6.81
CA TYR A 196 -5.12 -27.56 5.57
C TYR A 196 -4.23 -27.43 4.31
N ASN A 197 -3.05 -26.84 4.43
CA ASN A 197 -2.08 -26.75 3.34
C ASN A 197 -1.30 -28.06 3.18
N LEU A 198 -1.00 -28.73 4.29
CA LEU A 198 -0.42 -30.07 4.25
C LEU A 198 -1.38 -31.06 3.58
N ALA A 199 -2.66 -31.06 3.99
CA ALA A 199 -3.69 -31.88 3.35
C ALA A 199 -3.82 -31.59 1.84
N SER A 200 -3.81 -30.32 1.46
CA SER A 200 -3.83 -29.93 0.04
C SER A 200 -2.62 -30.46 -0.75
N ARG A 201 -1.44 -30.51 -0.14
CA ARG A 201 -0.23 -31.11 -0.76
C ARG A 201 -0.38 -32.62 -0.93
N CYS A 202 -0.89 -33.31 0.09
CA CYS A 202 -1.13 -34.75 0.03
C CYS A 202 -2.12 -35.10 -1.09
N LEU A 203 -3.09 -34.23 -1.38
CA LEU A 203 -4.04 -34.36 -2.49
C LEU A 203 -3.45 -33.93 -3.85
N GLY A 204 -2.15 -33.63 -3.94
CA GLY A 204 -1.51 -33.26 -5.20
C GLY A 204 -1.86 -31.87 -5.72
N THR A 205 -2.37 -30.95 -4.89
CA THR A 205 -2.73 -29.61 -5.32
C THR A 205 -1.50 -28.84 -5.80
N PRO A 206 -1.50 -28.24 -7.01
CA PRO A 206 -0.34 -27.53 -7.55
C PRO A 206 -0.02 -26.28 -6.73
N LEU A 207 1.29 -25.95 -6.65
CA LEU A 207 1.86 -24.85 -5.90
C LEU A 207 1.08 -23.52 -6.06
N MET A 208 0.87 -23.10 -7.30
CA MET A 208 0.22 -21.81 -7.60
C MET A 208 -1.22 -21.73 -7.07
N ARG A 209 -1.93 -22.86 -7.01
CA ARG A 209 -3.27 -22.94 -6.43
C ARG A 209 -3.23 -22.80 -4.90
N ILE A 210 -2.24 -23.42 -4.24
CA ILE A 210 -2.05 -23.28 -2.78
C ILE A 210 -1.68 -21.83 -2.45
N LEU A 211 -0.74 -21.23 -3.17
CA LEU A 211 -0.36 -19.84 -2.96
C LEU A 211 -1.53 -18.89 -3.17
N GLY A 212 -2.27 -19.02 -4.27
CA GLY A 212 -3.34 -18.09 -4.63
C GLY A 212 -4.63 -18.27 -3.83
N ARG A 213 -5.02 -19.50 -3.48
CA ARG A 213 -6.29 -19.78 -2.80
C ARG A 213 -6.17 -19.96 -1.30
N ASN A 214 -5.08 -20.56 -0.83
CA ASN A 214 -4.95 -20.91 0.57
C ASN A 214 -4.09 -19.93 1.37
N ILE A 215 -3.13 -19.25 0.74
CA ILE A 215 -2.17 -18.37 1.45
C ILE A 215 -2.46 -16.89 1.17
N PHE A 216 -2.50 -16.49 -0.12
CA PHE A 216 -2.66 -15.10 -0.51
C PHE A 216 -3.84 -14.36 0.15
N PRO A 217 -5.06 -14.94 0.29
CA PRO A 217 -6.18 -14.24 0.93
C PRO A 217 -5.89 -13.80 2.37
N TYR A 218 -5.10 -14.56 3.12
CA TYR A 218 -4.69 -14.19 4.49
C TYR A 218 -3.66 -13.06 4.53
N LEU A 219 -2.92 -12.87 3.42
CA LEU A 219 -1.92 -11.81 3.32
C LEU A 219 -2.51 -10.47 2.90
N VAL A 220 -3.69 -10.46 2.29
CA VAL A 220 -4.31 -9.26 1.70
C VAL A 220 -4.40 -8.11 2.72
N SER A 221 -4.82 -8.39 3.95
CA SER A 221 -4.92 -7.36 5.00
C SER A 221 -3.58 -6.69 5.31
N VAL A 222 -2.49 -7.48 5.34
CA VAL A 222 -1.13 -6.97 5.61
C VAL A 222 -0.59 -6.22 4.39
N ILE A 223 -0.90 -6.69 3.19
CA ILE A 223 -0.52 -6.04 1.93
C ILE A 223 -1.19 -4.66 1.81
N ILE A 224 -2.50 -4.57 2.13
CA ILE A 224 -3.22 -3.29 2.14
C ILE A 224 -2.63 -2.32 3.17
N LEU A 225 -2.30 -2.81 4.37
CA LEU A 225 -1.63 -1.98 5.38
C LEU A 225 -0.29 -1.45 4.87
N ARG A 226 0.47 -2.27 4.16
CA ARG A 226 1.74 -1.87 3.54
C ARG A 226 1.57 -0.84 2.42
N LEU A 227 0.47 -0.90 1.69
CA LEU A 227 0.16 0.10 0.66
C LEU A 227 -0.13 1.48 1.27
N ALA A 228 -0.69 1.49 2.49
CA ALA A 228 -1.07 2.71 3.19
C ALA A 228 0.10 3.39 3.92
N LEU A 229 1.19 2.66 4.21
CA LEU A 229 2.40 3.15 4.88
C LEU A 229 3.47 3.61 3.88
#